data_358cd4c09a60e2bac413894642ee2992
#
_entry.id   358cd4c09a60e2bac413894642ee2992
#
_cell.length_a   1.000
_cell.length_b   1.000
_cell.length_c   1.000
_cell.angle_alpha   90.00
_cell.angle_beta   90.00
_cell.angle_gamma   90.00
#
_symmetry.space_group_name_H-M   'P 1'
#
loop_
_entity.id
_entity.type
_entity.pdbx_description
1 polymer ?
#
loop_
_entity_poly.entity_id
_entity_poly.type
_entity_poly.pdbx_seq_one_letter_code
_entity_poly.pdbx_strand_id
1 'polypeptide(L)'
;DEGPKDGPILLCMHGQPVWSYLYSKMIPYLKDAGIRIIAPDLPGYGKSDKPAAREDYTYQRQVDWMNSWLVVNDLKHLTFFGQDWGGLIGLRMIADNPDRFDRVAIGNTGLPCNPDVPEDIVKEVLSFRKSKEKVSFFKMIKKLKSMDGFSGNDPHLGIKMFAYWQKYTWDTTNVPSGIIASAMMERRNAISMFINFLA
;
A
#
# COMPACT_ATOMS: atom_id res chain seq x y z
N ASP A 1 -11.86 13.34 6.76
CA ASP A 1 -12.37 14.47 6.00
C ASP A 1 -12.20 15.72 6.86
N GLU A 2 -11.24 16.55 6.51
CA GLU A 2 -10.76 17.70 7.26
C GLU A 2 -10.61 18.92 6.34
N GLY A 3 -10.74 20.13 6.90
CA GLY A 3 -10.63 21.38 6.16
C GLY A 3 -11.96 21.94 5.65
N PRO A 4 -11.94 23.06 4.88
CA PRO A 4 -13.14 23.73 4.39
C PRO A 4 -13.87 22.84 3.38
N LYS A 5 -15.20 22.72 3.52
CA LYS A 5 -16.01 21.80 2.70
C LYS A 5 -16.13 22.24 1.23
N ASP A 6 -15.93 23.48 0.98
CA ASP A 6 -15.94 24.14 -0.35
C ASP A 6 -14.55 24.36 -0.94
N GLY A 7 -13.50 23.95 -0.21
CA GLY A 7 -12.12 24.04 -0.69
C GLY A 7 -11.78 22.97 -1.74
N PRO A 8 -10.68 23.19 -2.51
CA PRO A 8 -10.16 22.18 -3.42
C PRO A 8 -9.85 20.89 -2.67
N ILE A 9 -10.21 19.75 -3.26
CA ILE A 9 -10.14 18.46 -2.59
C ILE A 9 -8.81 17.76 -2.89
N LEU A 10 -8.10 17.37 -1.83
CA LEU A 10 -6.97 16.46 -1.88
C LEU A 10 -7.37 15.10 -1.31
N LEU A 11 -7.46 14.10 -2.18
CA LEU A 11 -7.68 12.72 -1.79
C LEU A 11 -6.33 12.04 -1.50
N CYS A 12 -6.11 11.64 -0.26
CA CYS A 12 -4.88 10.99 0.19
C CYS A 12 -5.11 9.51 0.48
N MET A 13 -4.47 8.61 -0.27
CA MET A 13 -4.58 7.17 -0.06
C MET A 13 -3.28 6.59 0.48
N HIS A 14 -3.38 6.00 1.67
CA HIS A 14 -2.27 5.36 2.38
C HIS A 14 -1.94 3.97 1.82
N GLY A 15 -0.75 3.48 2.17
CA GLY A 15 -0.34 2.12 1.88
C GLY A 15 -0.33 1.21 3.10
N GLN A 16 0.39 0.14 2.98
CA GLN A 16 0.58 -0.87 4.01
C GLN A 16 1.95 -0.66 4.69
N PRO A 17 2.09 -0.85 5.99
CA PRO A 17 1.12 -1.33 6.98
C PRO A 17 0.47 -0.20 7.81
N VAL A 18 0.31 0.97 7.25
CA VAL A 18 -0.21 2.17 7.91
C VAL A 18 -1.68 2.42 7.57
N TRP A 19 -2.22 3.54 8.02
CA TRP A 19 -3.56 4.04 7.73
C TRP A 19 -3.52 5.56 7.54
N SER A 20 -4.64 6.22 7.43
CA SER A 20 -4.73 7.67 7.21
C SER A 20 -3.91 8.53 8.18
N TYR A 21 -3.53 8.01 9.34
CA TYR A 21 -2.61 8.66 10.28
C TYR A 21 -1.25 9.02 9.67
N LEU A 22 -0.87 8.36 8.59
CA LEU A 22 0.31 8.72 7.77
C LEU A 22 0.32 10.22 7.42
N TYR A 23 -0.85 10.77 7.16
CA TYR A 23 -1.03 12.15 6.74
C TYR A 23 -1.23 13.15 7.89
N SER A 24 -1.26 12.67 9.15
CA SER A 24 -1.58 13.48 10.32
C SER A 24 -0.75 14.77 10.44
N LYS A 25 0.51 14.73 10.03
CA LYS A 25 1.42 15.89 10.05
C LYS A 25 1.20 16.85 8.89
N MET A 26 0.64 16.41 7.78
CA MET A 26 0.36 17.23 6.60
C MET A 26 -0.98 17.97 6.74
N ILE A 27 -1.97 17.32 7.36
CA ILE A 27 -3.34 17.82 7.46
C ILE A 27 -3.43 19.24 8.01
N PRO A 28 -2.77 19.62 9.12
CA PRO A 28 -2.87 20.99 9.65
C PRO A 28 -2.43 22.05 8.62
N TYR A 29 -1.29 21.86 7.99
CA TYR A 29 -0.76 22.81 7.01
C TYR A 29 -1.64 22.96 5.77
N LEU A 30 -2.23 21.86 5.31
CA LEU A 30 -3.11 21.85 4.14
C LEU A 30 -4.45 22.50 4.46
N LYS A 31 -4.99 22.29 5.67
CA LYS A 31 -6.20 22.96 6.16
C LYS A 31 -5.98 24.48 6.23
N ASP A 32 -4.86 24.91 6.79
CA ASP A 32 -4.51 26.32 6.90
C ASP A 32 -4.33 26.97 5.50
N ALA A 33 -3.95 26.18 4.50
CA ALA A 33 -3.91 26.60 3.10
C ALA A 33 -5.29 26.54 2.39
N GLY A 34 -6.38 26.26 3.10
CA GLY A 34 -7.72 26.23 2.54
C GLY A 34 -8.05 24.96 1.73
N ILE A 35 -7.29 23.88 1.89
CA ILE A 35 -7.49 22.62 1.18
C ILE A 35 -8.34 21.68 2.02
N ARG A 36 -9.35 21.06 1.40
CA ARG A 36 -10.10 19.94 2.00
C ARG A 36 -9.35 18.65 1.77
N ILE A 37 -8.98 17.96 2.84
CA ILE A 37 -8.27 16.69 2.80
C ILE A 37 -9.24 15.56 3.12
N ILE A 38 -9.33 14.60 2.20
CA ILE A 38 -10.05 13.35 2.39
C ILE A 38 -9.03 12.21 2.42
N ALA A 39 -8.88 11.58 3.57
CA ALA A 39 -7.94 10.48 3.77
C ALA A 39 -8.66 9.25 4.31
N PRO A 40 -9.27 8.44 3.44
CA PRO A 40 -9.94 7.21 3.87
C PRO A 40 -8.93 6.19 4.38
N ASP A 41 -9.33 5.41 5.37
CA ASP A 41 -8.65 4.16 5.68
C ASP A 41 -9.11 3.10 4.69
N LEU A 42 -8.17 2.45 4.02
CA LEU A 42 -8.50 1.35 3.10
C LEU A 42 -9.22 0.22 3.85
N PRO A 43 -10.16 -0.51 3.21
CA PRO A 43 -10.78 -1.67 3.82
C PRO A 43 -9.75 -2.66 4.40
N GLY A 44 -9.94 -3.04 5.65
CA GLY A 44 -8.98 -3.84 6.41
C GLY A 44 -8.03 -3.03 7.31
N TYR A 45 -7.97 -1.70 7.16
CA TYR A 45 -7.05 -0.82 7.89
C TYR A 45 -7.78 0.18 8.78
N GLY A 46 -7.04 0.74 9.73
CA GLY A 46 -7.46 1.85 10.58
C GLY A 46 -8.86 1.69 11.17
N LYS A 47 -9.76 2.62 10.87
CA LYS A 47 -11.16 2.64 11.33
C LYS A 47 -12.13 1.96 10.37
N SER A 48 -11.69 1.61 9.16
CA SER A 48 -12.54 0.91 8.19
C SER A 48 -12.85 -0.52 8.61
N ASP A 49 -13.93 -1.06 8.06
CA ASP A 49 -14.33 -2.44 8.30
C ASP A 49 -13.24 -3.43 7.88
N LYS A 50 -13.23 -4.57 8.58
CA LYS A 50 -12.23 -5.61 8.40
C LYS A 50 -12.93 -6.92 8.04
N PRO A 51 -13.12 -7.17 6.72
CA PRO A 51 -13.62 -8.46 6.24
C PRO A 51 -12.84 -9.60 6.86
N ALA A 52 -13.53 -10.65 7.29
CA ALA A 52 -12.92 -11.75 8.02
C ALA A 52 -12.31 -12.81 7.11
N ALA A 53 -12.80 -12.92 5.87
CA ALA A 53 -12.32 -13.91 4.93
C ALA A 53 -11.07 -13.39 4.20
N ARG A 54 -10.05 -14.24 4.12
CA ARG A 54 -8.80 -13.93 3.41
C ARG A 54 -9.05 -13.62 1.93
N GLU A 55 -9.99 -14.32 1.34
CA GLU A 55 -10.39 -14.22 -0.06
C GLU A 55 -10.96 -12.82 -0.40
N ASP A 56 -11.39 -12.08 0.62
CA ASP A 56 -11.84 -10.71 0.46
C ASP A 56 -10.71 -9.72 0.17
N TYR A 57 -9.47 -10.07 0.50
CA TYR A 57 -8.31 -9.18 0.36
C TYR A 57 -7.56 -9.40 -0.95
N THR A 58 -8.22 -9.20 -2.08
CA THR A 58 -7.57 -9.16 -3.38
C THR A 58 -7.33 -7.73 -3.84
N TYR A 59 -6.35 -7.51 -4.72
CA TYR A 59 -6.11 -6.19 -5.32
C TYR A 59 -7.37 -5.65 -6.01
N GLN A 60 -8.00 -6.49 -6.85
CA GLN A 60 -9.20 -6.08 -7.57
C GLN A 60 -10.32 -5.67 -6.62
N ARG A 61 -10.53 -6.41 -5.54
CA ARG A 61 -11.59 -6.08 -4.57
C ARG A 61 -11.33 -4.77 -3.83
N GLN A 62 -10.09 -4.48 -3.52
CA GLN A 62 -9.71 -3.17 -2.97
C GLN A 62 -10.04 -2.04 -3.95
N VAL A 63 -9.74 -2.23 -5.24
CA VAL A 63 -10.09 -1.28 -6.30
C VAL A 63 -11.62 -1.11 -6.40
N ASP A 64 -12.37 -2.21 -6.41
CA ASP A 64 -13.83 -2.18 -6.52
C ASP A 64 -14.49 -1.44 -5.34
N TRP A 65 -14.02 -1.70 -4.12
CA TRP A 65 -14.49 -0.99 -2.94
C TRP A 65 -14.21 0.51 -3.00
N MET A 66 -13.02 0.88 -3.39
CA MET A 66 -12.63 2.29 -3.46
C MET A 66 -13.30 3.02 -4.62
N ASN A 67 -13.55 2.35 -5.76
CA ASN A 67 -14.37 2.88 -6.85
C ASN A 67 -15.81 3.12 -6.38
N SER A 68 -16.40 2.14 -5.69
CA SER A 68 -17.77 2.27 -5.14
C SER A 68 -17.85 3.42 -4.14
N TRP A 69 -16.86 3.52 -3.24
CA TRP A 69 -16.77 4.60 -2.27
C TRP A 69 -16.65 5.98 -2.94
N LEU A 70 -15.83 6.10 -3.98
CA LEU A 70 -15.66 7.33 -4.77
C LEU A 70 -16.99 7.79 -5.40
N VAL A 71 -17.72 6.85 -6.00
CA VAL A 71 -18.98 7.12 -6.69
C VAL A 71 -20.11 7.47 -5.71
N VAL A 72 -20.25 6.71 -4.62
CA VAL A 72 -21.28 6.93 -3.60
C VAL A 72 -21.12 8.30 -2.93
N ASN A 73 -19.89 8.75 -2.72
CA ASN A 73 -19.62 10.07 -2.15
C ASN A 73 -19.64 11.20 -3.20
N ASP A 74 -19.90 10.89 -4.46
CA ASP A 74 -19.91 11.80 -5.63
C ASP A 74 -18.71 12.76 -5.65
N LEU A 75 -17.53 12.28 -5.33
CA LEU A 75 -16.32 13.08 -5.31
C LEU A 75 -15.85 13.37 -6.74
N LYS A 76 -15.57 14.65 -7.03
CA LYS A 76 -15.13 15.15 -8.33
C LYS A 76 -14.07 16.26 -8.15
N HIS A 77 -13.41 16.61 -9.24
CA HIS A 77 -12.36 17.64 -9.25
C HIS A 77 -11.26 17.39 -8.21
N LEU A 78 -10.83 16.12 -8.14
CA LEU A 78 -9.89 15.66 -7.14
C LEU A 78 -8.45 15.92 -7.56
N THR A 79 -7.66 16.42 -6.64
CA THR A 79 -6.21 16.17 -6.65
C THR A 79 -5.97 14.89 -5.87
N PHE A 80 -5.32 13.92 -6.49
CA PHE A 80 -4.99 12.64 -5.85
C PHE A 80 -3.56 12.65 -5.33
N PHE A 81 -3.34 12.13 -4.13
CA PHE A 81 -2.04 11.77 -3.60
C PHE A 81 -2.07 10.33 -3.07
N GLY A 82 -1.23 9.47 -3.64
CA GLY A 82 -1.16 8.06 -3.23
C GLY A 82 0.25 7.62 -2.90
N GLN A 83 0.37 6.75 -1.90
CA GLN A 83 1.62 6.18 -1.44
C GLN A 83 1.47 4.67 -1.32
N ASP A 84 2.49 3.89 -1.74
CA ASP A 84 2.56 2.42 -1.64
C ASP A 84 1.29 1.77 -2.26
N TRP A 85 0.55 0.92 -1.54
CA TRP A 85 -0.72 0.34 -2.01
C TRP A 85 -1.79 1.38 -2.33
N GLY A 86 -1.83 2.49 -1.61
CA GLY A 86 -2.74 3.58 -1.92
C GLY A 86 -2.48 4.16 -3.30
N GLY A 87 -1.22 4.22 -3.73
CA GLY A 87 -0.85 4.59 -5.09
C GLY A 87 -1.31 3.57 -6.14
N LEU A 88 -1.04 2.27 -5.91
CA LEU A 88 -1.44 1.20 -6.83
C LEU A 88 -2.97 1.15 -7.03
N ILE A 89 -3.73 1.20 -5.94
CA ILE A 89 -5.20 1.19 -5.97
C ILE A 89 -5.71 2.48 -6.57
N GLY A 90 -5.18 3.63 -6.16
CA GLY A 90 -5.62 4.93 -6.61
C GLY A 90 -5.36 5.20 -8.09
N LEU A 91 -4.21 4.79 -8.62
CA LEU A 91 -3.95 4.91 -10.06
C LEU A 91 -4.92 4.08 -10.89
N ARG A 92 -5.35 2.92 -10.39
CA ARG A 92 -6.42 2.14 -11.04
C ARG A 92 -7.78 2.83 -10.93
N MET A 93 -8.12 3.40 -9.76
CA MET A 93 -9.33 4.20 -9.60
C MET A 93 -9.39 5.36 -10.58
N ILE A 94 -8.26 6.06 -10.77
CA ILE A 94 -8.14 7.18 -11.72
C ILE A 94 -8.38 6.69 -13.15
N ALA A 95 -7.77 5.56 -13.52
CA ALA A 95 -7.96 4.97 -14.85
C ALA A 95 -9.42 4.57 -15.12
N ASP A 96 -10.12 4.08 -14.10
CA ASP A 96 -11.52 3.68 -14.18
C ASP A 96 -12.49 4.89 -14.13
N ASN A 97 -12.06 6.06 -13.59
CA ASN A 97 -12.87 7.26 -13.39
C ASN A 97 -12.12 8.55 -13.75
N PRO A 98 -11.57 8.70 -14.97
CA PRO A 98 -10.66 9.80 -15.29
C PRO A 98 -11.29 11.18 -15.12
N ASP A 99 -12.58 11.31 -15.40
CA ASP A 99 -13.31 12.58 -15.33
C ASP A 99 -13.48 13.14 -13.91
N ARG A 100 -13.14 12.36 -12.88
CA ARG A 100 -13.24 12.78 -11.49
C ARG A 100 -11.96 13.38 -10.92
N PHE A 101 -10.84 13.27 -11.66
CA PHE A 101 -9.52 13.66 -11.19
C PHE A 101 -8.89 14.71 -12.09
N ASP A 102 -8.51 15.84 -11.50
CA ASP A 102 -7.85 16.94 -12.21
C ASP A 102 -6.33 16.81 -12.16
N ARG A 103 -5.79 16.27 -11.06
CA ARG A 103 -4.34 16.18 -10.82
C ARG A 103 -3.99 14.90 -10.06
N VAL A 104 -2.77 14.43 -10.33
CA VAL A 104 -2.21 13.24 -9.68
C VAL A 104 -0.82 13.54 -9.17
N ALA A 105 -0.59 13.25 -7.89
CA ALA A 105 0.72 13.20 -7.27
C ALA A 105 0.92 11.83 -6.64
N ILE A 106 2.09 11.26 -6.81
CA ILE A 106 2.43 9.94 -6.26
C ILE A 106 3.75 10.00 -5.51
N GLY A 107 3.84 9.28 -4.42
CA GLY A 107 5.07 9.16 -3.63
C GLY A 107 5.30 7.70 -3.23
N ASN A 108 6.50 7.21 -3.46
CA ASN A 108 6.90 5.87 -3.01
C ASN A 108 5.87 4.78 -3.39
N THR A 109 5.48 4.75 -4.65
CA THR A 109 4.58 3.74 -5.23
C THR A 109 5.10 3.34 -6.60
N GLY A 110 4.48 2.34 -7.22
CA GLY A 110 4.86 1.86 -8.54
C GLY A 110 3.63 1.50 -9.37
N LEU A 111 3.85 1.34 -10.67
CA LEU A 111 2.90 0.65 -11.53
C LEU A 111 3.22 -0.85 -11.49
N PRO A 112 2.20 -1.73 -11.42
CA PRO A 112 2.41 -3.18 -11.36
C PRO A 112 2.88 -3.78 -12.70
N CYS A 113 3.45 -2.97 -13.58
CA CYS A 113 3.84 -3.31 -14.92
C CYS A 113 5.33 -3.06 -15.08
N ASN A 114 6.14 -4.08 -14.79
CA ASN A 114 7.55 -4.07 -15.16
C ASN A 114 7.78 -5.18 -16.19
N PRO A 115 7.85 -4.85 -17.50
CA PRO A 115 8.08 -5.82 -18.55
C PRO A 115 9.48 -6.47 -18.48
N ASP A 116 10.40 -5.85 -17.72
CA ASP A 116 11.79 -6.30 -17.64
C ASP A 116 12.05 -7.31 -16.51
N VAL A 117 11.01 -7.72 -15.78
CA VAL A 117 11.18 -8.77 -14.76
C VAL A 117 11.33 -10.12 -15.44
N PRO A 118 12.45 -10.82 -15.24
CA PRO A 118 12.68 -12.14 -15.82
C PRO A 118 11.56 -13.13 -15.49
N GLU A 119 11.22 -13.97 -16.47
CA GLU A 119 10.07 -14.88 -16.36
C GLU A 119 10.22 -15.92 -15.23
N ASP A 120 11.46 -16.33 -14.95
CA ASP A 120 11.79 -17.23 -13.83
C ASP A 120 11.48 -16.58 -12.47
N ILE A 121 11.77 -15.29 -12.31
CA ILE A 121 11.43 -14.54 -11.11
C ILE A 121 9.91 -14.44 -10.95
N VAL A 122 9.19 -14.16 -12.03
CA VAL A 122 7.73 -14.14 -12.00
C VAL A 122 7.18 -15.51 -11.59
N LYS A 123 7.70 -16.60 -12.17
CA LYS A 123 7.32 -17.98 -11.81
C LYS A 123 7.62 -18.31 -10.35
N GLU A 124 8.78 -17.91 -9.83
CA GLU A 124 9.15 -18.11 -8.41
C GLU A 124 8.15 -17.40 -7.49
N VAL A 125 7.87 -16.12 -7.74
CA VAL A 125 6.92 -15.32 -6.95
C VAL A 125 5.52 -15.91 -6.99
N LEU A 126 5.02 -16.29 -8.17
CA LEU A 126 3.68 -16.86 -8.32
C LEU A 126 3.58 -18.24 -7.65
N SER A 127 4.60 -19.07 -7.77
CA SER A 127 4.68 -20.38 -7.11
C SER A 127 4.65 -20.20 -5.58
N PHE A 128 5.44 -19.29 -5.06
CA PHE A 128 5.44 -18.97 -3.64
C PHE A 128 4.07 -18.47 -3.14
N ARG A 129 3.43 -17.57 -3.87
CA ARG A 129 2.09 -17.05 -3.52
C ARG A 129 1.01 -18.13 -3.53
N LYS A 130 1.11 -19.11 -4.44
CA LYS A 130 0.16 -20.25 -4.53
C LYS A 130 0.44 -21.33 -3.47
N SER A 131 1.63 -21.39 -2.90
CA SER A 131 1.97 -22.41 -1.92
C SER A 131 1.10 -22.27 -0.67
N LYS A 132 0.69 -23.42 -0.09
CA LYS A 132 -0.07 -23.48 1.17
C LYS A 132 0.84 -23.31 2.40
N GLU A 133 2.12 -23.05 2.20
CA GLU A 133 3.07 -22.88 3.28
C GLU A 133 2.71 -21.66 4.13
N LYS A 134 2.46 -21.89 5.41
CA LYS A 134 2.29 -20.80 6.38
C LYS A 134 3.67 -20.21 6.68
N VAL A 135 3.89 -18.99 6.25
CA VAL A 135 5.15 -18.27 6.52
C VAL A 135 5.03 -17.63 7.90
N SER A 136 5.81 -18.13 8.87
CA SER A 136 5.95 -17.42 10.14
C SER A 136 6.93 -16.25 9.97
N PHE A 137 6.74 -15.17 10.75
CA PHE A 137 7.62 -14.00 10.76
C PHE A 137 9.09 -14.39 10.95
N PHE A 138 9.39 -15.33 11.87
CA PHE A 138 10.74 -15.80 12.10
C PHE A 138 11.32 -16.56 10.90
N LYS A 139 10.52 -17.37 10.22
CA LYS A 139 10.95 -18.05 8.99
C LYS A 139 11.23 -17.05 7.88
N MET A 140 10.38 -16.03 7.72
CA MET A 140 10.57 -14.95 6.76
C MET A 140 11.89 -14.20 7.03
N ILE A 141 12.12 -13.74 8.25
CA ILE A 141 13.36 -13.05 8.63
C ILE A 141 14.60 -13.93 8.42
N LYS A 142 14.50 -15.22 8.80
CA LYS A 142 15.61 -16.17 8.58
C LYS A 142 15.90 -16.36 7.09
N LYS A 143 14.86 -16.48 6.27
CA LYS A 143 15.00 -16.63 4.81
C LYS A 143 15.57 -15.36 4.18
N LEU A 144 15.05 -14.18 4.54
CA LEU A 144 15.59 -12.91 4.08
C LEU A 144 17.08 -12.76 4.43
N LYS A 145 17.49 -13.15 5.64
CA LYS A 145 18.91 -13.12 6.06
C LYS A 145 19.79 -14.12 5.32
N SER A 146 19.24 -15.23 4.82
CA SER A 146 19.98 -16.26 4.07
C SER A 146 20.05 -15.99 2.57
N MET A 147 19.36 -14.98 2.05
CA MET A 147 19.45 -14.57 0.66
C MET A 147 20.72 -13.74 0.46
N ASP A 148 21.58 -14.14 -0.46
CA ASP A 148 22.83 -13.44 -0.78
C ASP A 148 22.62 -11.98 -1.20
N GLY A 149 21.42 -11.64 -1.66
CA GLY A 149 20.98 -10.32 -2.01
C GLY A 149 20.71 -9.35 -0.85
N PHE A 150 20.83 -9.78 0.43
CA PHE A 150 20.76 -8.84 1.56
C PHE A 150 21.96 -7.86 1.56
N SER A 151 22.96 -8.14 0.75
CA SER A 151 24.09 -7.25 0.45
C SER A 151 23.77 -6.18 -0.61
N GLY A 152 22.56 -6.11 -1.12
CA GLY A 152 22.17 -5.19 -2.20
C GLY A 152 22.53 -5.65 -3.62
N ASN A 153 23.03 -6.88 -3.78
CA ASN A 153 23.50 -7.36 -5.09
C ASN A 153 22.45 -8.14 -5.91
N ASP A 154 21.29 -8.48 -5.34
CA ASP A 154 20.20 -9.10 -6.09
C ASP A 154 19.26 -7.99 -6.63
N PRO A 155 19.25 -7.73 -7.95
CA PRO A 155 18.41 -6.69 -8.55
C PRO A 155 16.90 -6.97 -8.40
N HIS A 156 16.53 -8.21 -8.06
CA HIS A 156 15.13 -8.62 -7.87
C HIS A 156 14.75 -8.84 -6.41
N LEU A 157 15.66 -8.54 -5.48
CA LEU A 157 15.44 -8.71 -4.05
C LEU A 157 14.17 -8.02 -3.57
N GLY A 158 13.92 -6.80 -4.06
CA GLY A 158 12.73 -6.03 -3.71
C GLY A 158 11.43 -6.75 -4.05
N ILE A 159 11.33 -7.32 -5.25
CA ILE A 159 10.14 -8.07 -5.70
C ILE A 159 9.95 -9.32 -4.86
N LYS A 160 11.01 -10.06 -4.59
CA LYS A 160 10.98 -11.26 -3.75
C LYS A 160 10.57 -10.92 -2.31
N MET A 161 11.16 -9.90 -1.73
CA MET A 161 10.82 -9.42 -0.38
C MET A 161 9.35 -8.99 -0.30
N PHE A 162 8.87 -8.26 -1.28
CA PHE A 162 7.49 -7.81 -1.33
C PHE A 162 6.51 -8.99 -1.39
N ALA A 163 6.79 -10.00 -2.22
CA ALA A 163 5.97 -11.20 -2.31
C ALA A 163 5.94 -11.98 -0.97
N TYR A 164 7.09 -12.12 -0.31
CA TYR A 164 7.18 -12.73 1.02
C TYR A 164 6.42 -11.96 2.07
N TRP A 165 6.57 -10.62 2.06
CA TRP A 165 5.88 -9.74 2.99
C TRP A 165 4.37 -9.75 2.79
N GLN A 166 3.87 -9.67 1.54
CA GLN A 166 2.45 -9.79 1.23
C GLN A 166 1.87 -11.09 1.76
N LYS A 167 2.54 -12.21 1.50
CA LYS A 167 2.08 -13.51 1.99
C LYS A 167 2.04 -13.57 3.51
N TYR A 168 3.07 -13.01 4.16
CA TYR A 168 3.12 -12.93 5.62
C TYR A 168 1.99 -12.09 6.20
N THR A 169 1.75 -10.89 5.68
CA THR A 169 0.73 -9.97 6.21
C THR A 169 -0.69 -10.48 5.96
N TRP A 170 -0.90 -11.25 4.90
CA TRP A 170 -2.21 -11.81 4.59
C TRP A 170 -2.45 -13.19 5.21
N ASP A 171 -1.40 -13.93 5.54
CA ASP A 171 -1.51 -15.22 6.24
C ASP A 171 -1.62 -15.09 7.77
N THR A 172 -1.30 -13.94 8.34
CA THR A 172 -1.34 -13.72 9.79
C THR A 172 -2.60 -13.00 10.24
N THR A 173 -3.73 -13.65 10.13
CA THR A 173 -5.03 -13.15 10.62
C THR A 173 -5.08 -12.81 12.11
N ASN A 174 -4.02 -13.09 12.88
CA ASN A 174 -3.99 -12.94 14.33
C ASN A 174 -2.96 -11.94 14.87
N VAL A 175 -2.22 -11.21 14.02
CA VAL A 175 -1.26 -10.21 14.50
C VAL A 175 -1.76 -8.82 14.09
N PRO A 176 -2.04 -7.92 15.03
CA PRO A 176 -2.41 -6.55 14.70
C PRO A 176 -1.34 -5.92 13.82
N SER A 177 -1.74 -5.37 12.68
CA SER A 177 -0.83 -4.74 11.69
C SER A 177 0.09 -3.68 12.30
N GLY A 178 -0.34 -3.02 13.39
CA GLY A 178 0.47 -2.07 14.15
C GLY A 178 1.69 -2.68 14.86
N ILE A 179 1.63 -3.95 15.27
CA ILE A 179 2.77 -4.63 15.93
C ILE A 179 3.85 -4.98 14.91
N ILE A 180 3.45 -5.34 13.69
CA ILE A 180 4.39 -5.63 12.61
C ILE A 180 5.10 -4.36 12.17
N ALA A 181 4.38 -3.25 12.06
CA ALA A 181 4.94 -1.95 11.72
C ALA A 181 5.96 -1.48 12.76
N SER A 182 5.66 -1.57 14.06
CA SER A 182 6.61 -1.17 15.11
C SER A 182 7.84 -2.07 15.15
N ALA A 183 7.70 -3.37 14.99
CA ALA A 183 8.84 -4.30 14.96
C ALA A 183 9.75 -4.10 13.75
N MET A 184 9.23 -3.63 12.62
CA MET A 184 10.01 -3.27 11.44
C MET A 184 10.64 -1.87 11.56
N MET A 185 9.97 -0.92 12.22
CA MET A 185 10.48 0.45 12.40
C MET A 185 11.59 0.57 13.43
N GLU A 186 11.66 -0.31 14.42
CA GLU A 186 12.72 -0.27 15.44
C GLU A 186 14.12 -0.65 14.91
N ARG A 187 14.21 -1.20 13.71
CA ARG A 187 15.52 -1.50 13.10
C ARG A 187 15.79 -0.55 11.93
N ARG A 188 16.74 0.39 12.13
CA ARG A 188 17.20 1.34 11.11
C ARG A 188 17.47 0.71 9.73
N ASN A 189 17.90 -0.55 9.70
CA ASN A 189 18.16 -1.29 8.47
C ASN A 189 16.87 -1.70 7.72
N ALA A 190 15.76 -1.93 8.42
CA ALA A 190 14.48 -2.23 7.78
C ALA A 190 13.86 -0.98 7.11
N ILE A 191 14.08 0.20 7.72
CA ILE A 191 13.66 1.49 7.15
C ILE A 191 14.50 1.80 5.90
N SER A 192 15.80 1.59 5.93
CA SER A 192 16.66 1.76 4.76
C SER A 192 16.29 0.82 3.61
N MET A 193 15.98 -0.44 3.93
CA MET A 193 15.48 -1.40 2.93
C MET A 193 14.12 -0.99 2.34
N PHE A 194 13.21 -0.51 3.17
CA PHE A 194 11.90 -0.04 2.73
C PHE A 194 12.02 1.21 1.86
N ILE A 195 12.90 2.15 2.23
CA ILE A 195 13.17 3.37 1.44
C ILE A 195 13.87 3.01 0.11
N ASN A 196 14.84 2.12 0.10
CA ASN A 196 15.52 1.67 -1.12
C ASN A 196 14.62 0.79 -2.02
N PHE A 197 13.59 0.17 -1.45
CA PHE A 197 12.57 -0.55 -2.20
C PHE A 197 11.58 0.41 -2.89
N LEU A 198 11.37 1.59 -2.30
CA LEU A 198 10.47 2.62 -2.79
C LEU A 198 11.17 3.68 -3.66
N ALA A 199 12.50 3.69 -3.70
CA ALA A 199 13.32 4.52 -4.57
C ALA A 199 13.69 3.79 -5.86
#